data_27fead4bb3bac554cef1d16386cbc818
#
_entry.id   27fead4bb3bac554cef1d16386cbc818
#
_cell.length_a   1.000
_cell.length_b   1.000
_cell.length_c   1.000
_cell.angle_alpha   90.00
_cell.angle_beta   90.00
_cell.angle_gamma   90.00
#
_symmetry.space_group_name_H-M   'P 1'
#
loop_
_entity.id
_entity.type
_entity.pdbx_description
1 polymer ?
#
loop_
_entity_poly.entity_id
_entity_poly.type
_entity_poly.pdbx_seq_one_letter_code
_entity_poly.pdbx_strand_id
1 'polypeptide(L)'
;MSLFVWYFGTNRRFDDVYHHTMVLGPRYRGLLEDIFKHKTLAQDFSLYLHRPTANDPSLAPPGCDSFYVLAPVPHLGSGTNWAEIGESYRAKIQKRLEDTVLPGLGPTIVTSRIMTPQDFQDRLRSVNGAAFAFEPQLFQSAWFRPHNKSEEVAGLYLVGAGTHPGAGLPGVVSSASVLDKIVPHASALV
;
A
#
# COMPACT_ATOMS: atom_id res chain seq x y z
N MET A 1 3.22 4.46 9.47
CA MET A 1 3.97 3.52 8.62
C MET A 1 3.79 3.86 7.15
N SER A 2 4.65 3.31 6.28
CA SER A 2 4.54 3.38 4.84
C SER A 2 4.68 1.99 4.23
N LEU A 3 4.72 1.93 2.90
CA LEU A 3 4.91 0.70 2.13
C LEU A 3 6.05 0.88 1.14
N PHE A 4 6.80 -0.18 0.94
CA PHE A 4 7.56 -0.40 -0.27
C PHE A 4 6.75 -1.35 -1.15
N VAL A 5 6.45 -0.94 -2.36
CA VAL A 5 5.67 -1.74 -3.30
C VAL A 5 6.53 -2.06 -4.50
N TRP A 6 6.59 -3.33 -4.86
CA TRP A 6 7.27 -3.78 -6.06
C TRP A 6 6.28 -4.46 -7.00
N TYR A 7 6.09 -3.89 -8.18
CA TYR A 7 5.30 -4.43 -9.28
C TYR A 7 6.24 -5.13 -10.25
N PHE A 8 5.86 -6.32 -10.71
CA PHE A 8 6.64 -7.02 -11.74
C PHE A 8 5.78 -7.96 -12.58
N GLY A 9 6.22 -8.17 -13.82
CA GLY A 9 5.66 -9.15 -14.73
C GLY A 9 6.70 -10.21 -15.06
N THR A 10 6.23 -11.45 -15.28
CA THR A 10 7.07 -12.59 -15.60
C THR A 10 6.66 -13.21 -16.92
N ASN A 11 7.64 -13.78 -17.64
CA ASN A 11 7.40 -14.51 -18.90
C ASN A 11 7.05 -15.99 -18.69
N ARG A 12 6.69 -16.37 -17.47
CA ARG A 12 6.15 -17.69 -17.14
C ARG A 12 5.11 -17.57 -16.06
N ARG A 13 4.28 -18.61 -15.89
CA ARG A 13 3.31 -18.72 -14.81
C ARG A 13 3.91 -19.40 -13.58
N PHE A 14 3.38 -19.01 -12.42
CA PHE A 14 3.67 -19.61 -11.11
C PHE A 14 2.38 -20.17 -10.51
N ASP A 15 1.87 -21.26 -11.10
CA ASP A 15 0.53 -21.76 -10.80
C ASP A 15 0.33 -22.25 -9.36
N ASP A 16 1.41 -22.56 -8.66
CA ASP A 16 1.39 -22.93 -7.24
C ASP A 16 1.24 -21.73 -6.28
N VAL A 17 1.26 -20.48 -6.80
CA VAL A 17 1.09 -19.27 -6.00
C VAL A 17 -0.37 -18.81 -6.04
N TYR A 18 -0.99 -18.71 -4.87
CA TYR A 18 -2.36 -18.25 -4.74
C TYR A 18 -2.52 -16.76 -5.10
N HIS A 19 -3.77 -16.36 -5.37
CA HIS A 19 -4.13 -14.97 -5.64
C HIS A 19 -3.60 -14.00 -4.56
N HIS A 20 -3.69 -14.40 -3.29
CA HIS A 20 -3.15 -13.69 -2.15
C HIS A 20 -2.25 -14.60 -1.33
N THR A 21 -1.01 -14.21 -1.10
CA THR A 21 -0.04 -14.99 -0.33
C THR A 21 0.66 -14.10 0.69
N MET A 22 0.68 -14.55 1.95
CA MET A 22 1.42 -13.89 3.02
C MET A 22 2.72 -14.65 3.28
N VAL A 23 3.86 -13.98 3.16
CA VAL A 23 5.18 -14.53 3.52
C VAL A 23 5.62 -13.89 4.82
N LEU A 24 5.44 -14.59 5.92
CA LEU A 24 5.76 -14.07 7.25
C LEU A 24 7.26 -14.14 7.53
N GLY A 25 7.79 -13.09 8.13
CA GLY A 25 9.15 -13.04 8.65
C GLY A 25 9.25 -13.70 10.03
N PRO A 26 10.48 -14.03 10.47
CA PRO A 26 10.70 -14.72 11.76
C PRO A 26 10.37 -13.84 12.97
N ARG A 27 10.46 -12.51 12.85
CA ARG A 27 10.27 -11.54 13.94
C ARG A 27 9.04 -10.66 13.71
N TYR A 28 7.86 -11.23 13.45
CA TYR A 28 6.68 -10.44 13.09
C TYR A 28 6.39 -9.27 14.06
N ARG A 29 6.40 -9.52 15.37
CA ARG A 29 6.20 -8.45 16.37
C ARG A 29 7.35 -7.45 16.38
N GLY A 30 8.59 -7.92 16.31
CA GLY A 30 9.78 -7.06 16.27
C GLY A 30 9.79 -6.19 15.02
N LEU A 31 9.36 -6.71 13.86
CA LEU A 31 9.20 -5.92 12.65
C LEU A 31 8.20 -4.76 12.83
N LEU A 32 7.06 -5.02 13.47
CA LEU A 32 6.09 -3.97 13.77
C LEU A 32 6.65 -2.93 14.75
N GLU A 33 7.41 -3.35 15.75
CA GLU A 33 8.08 -2.42 16.68
C GLU A 33 9.12 -1.57 15.97
N ASP A 34 9.93 -2.16 15.09
CA ASP A 34 10.90 -1.42 14.26
C ASP A 34 10.20 -0.35 13.41
N ILE A 35 9.06 -0.67 12.80
CA ILE A 35 8.32 0.26 11.93
C ILE A 35 7.63 1.37 12.75
N PHE A 36 6.88 1.02 13.77
CA PHE A 36 5.98 1.96 14.46
C PHE A 36 6.65 2.72 15.61
N LYS A 37 7.51 2.05 16.39
CA LYS A 37 8.17 2.65 17.57
C LYS A 37 9.53 3.22 17.23
N HIS A 38 10.40 2.39 16.64
CA HIS A 38 11.80 2.76 16.39
C HIS A 38 12.01 3.54 15.10
N LYS A 39 11.04 3.46 14.15
CA LYS A 39 11.13 4.05 12.81
C LYS A 39 12.39 3.61 12.08
N THR A 40 12.77 2.36 12.25
CA THR A 40 13.97 1.76 11.68
C THR A 40 13.60 0.78 10.57
N LEU A 41 14.31 0.82 9.44
CA LEU A 41 14.12 -0.15 8.37
C LEU A 41 14.69 -1.50 8.80
N ALA A 42 13.81 -2.47 9.00
CA ALA A 42 14.18 -3.81 9.42
C ALA A 42 14.94 -4.56 8.32
N GLN A 43 15.72 -5.56 8.72
CA GLN A 43 16.49 -6.42 7.81
C GLN A 43 15.71 -7.69 7.42
N ASP A 44 14.63 -7.99 8.11
CA ASP A 44 13.72 -9.08 7.83
C ASP A 44 12.39 -8.56 7.27
N PHE A 45 11.66 -9.43 6.58
CA PHE A 45 10.44 -9.05 5.86
C PHE A 45 9.26 -9.90 6.30
N SER A 46 8.10 -9.24 6.43
CA SER A 46 6.80 -9.87 6.22
C SER A 46 6.21 -9.25 4.97
N LEU A 47 5.87 -10.05 3.99
CA LEU A 47 5.46 -9.61 2.66
C LEU A 47 4.03 -10.05 2.39
N TYR A 48 3.28 -9.20 1.71
CA TYR A 48 2.05 -9.58 1.04
C TYR A 48 2.31 -9.63 -0.46
N LEU A 49 2.10 -10.79 -1.06
CA LEU A 49 2.22 -11.02 -2.50
C LEU A 49 0.83 -11.18 -3.10
N HIS A 50 0.55 -10.43 -4.15
CA HIS A 50 -0.67 -10.50 -4.94
C HIS A 50 -0.36 -10.96 -6.36
N ARG A 51 -1.08 -11.98 -6.83
CA ARG A 51 -1.04 -12.52 -8.19
C ARG A 51 -2.43 -12.41 -8.81
N PRO A 52 -2.79 -11.25 -9.42
CA PRO A 52 -4.12 -11.06 -9.98
C PRO A 52 -4.43 -12.02 -11.13
N THR A 53 -3.42 -12.45 -11.88
CA THR A 53 -3.54 -13.43 -12.96
C THR A 53 -3.97 -14.84 -12.51
N ALA A 54 -3.96 -15.12 -11.21
CA ALA A 54 -4.54 -16.35 -10.67
C ALA A 54 -6.06 -16.43 -10.85
N ASN A 55 -6.74 -15.27 -10.79
CA ASN A 55 -8.20 -15.17 -10.96
C ASN A 55 -8.60 -14.65 -12.33
N ASP A 56 -7.81 -13.72 -12.90
CA ASP A 56 -8.05 -13.12 -14.19
C ASP A 56 -6.79 -13.21 -15.08
N PRO A 57 -6.67 -14.27 -15.89
CA PRO A 57 -5.52 -14.45 -16.78
C PRO A 57 -5.36 -13.32 -17.82
N SER A 58 -6.38 -12.51 -18.09
CA SER A 58 -6.31 -11.39 -19.04
C SER A 58 -5.42 -10.24 -18.59
N LEU A 59 -5.01 -10.22 -17.31
CA LEU A 59 -4.15 -9.20 -16.70
C LEU A 59 -2.65 -9.40 -17.03
N ALA A 60 -2.31 -10.38 -17.84
CA ALA A 60 -0.98 -10.56 -18.44
C ALA A 60 -1.08 -11.21 -19.82
N PRO A 61 -0.05 -11.12 -20.66
CA PRO A 61 0.01 -11.88 -21.91
C PRO A 61 -0.09 -13.40 -21.67
N PRO A 62 -0.55 -14.19 -22.66
CA PRO A 62 -0.65 -15.65 -22.53
C PRO A 62 0.67 -16.28 -22.05
N GLY A 63 0.60 -17.14 -21.05
CA GLY A 63 1.76 -17.82 -20.47
C GLY A 63 2.57 -16.97 -19.47
N CYS A 64 2.17 -15.73 -19.21
CA CYS A 64 2.81 -14.79 -18.29
C CYS A 64 2.01 -14.63 -16.99
N ASP A 65 2.64 -14.04 -15.99
CA ASP A 65 1.98 -13.61 -14.76
C ASP A 65 2.30 -12.13 -14.44
N SER A 66 1.40 -11.49 -13.74
CA SER A 66 1.62 -10.19 -13.11
C SER A 66 1.54 -10.31 -11.60
N PHE A 67 2.37 -9.52 -10.92
CA PHE A 67 2.47 -9.52 -9.47
C PHE A 67 2.63 -8.11 -8.92
N TYR A 68 2.19 -7.90 -7.69
CA TYR A 68 2.81 -6.92 -6.83
C TYR A 68 3.07 -7.49 -5.44
N VAL A 69 4.11 -6.98 -4.80
CA VAL A 69 4.45 -7.32 -3.42
C VAL A 69 4.51 -6.06 -2.58
N LEU A 70 3.93 -6.13 -1.39
CA LEU A 70 3.98 -5.07 -0.38
C LEU A 70 4.91 -5.49 0.74
N ALA A 71 5.85 -4.62 1.09
CA ALA A 71 6.64 -4.71 2.32
C ALA A 71 6.29 -3.51 3.20
N PRO A 72 5.77 -3.72 4.42
CA PRO A 72 5.59 -2.63 5.37
C PRO A 72 6.94 -2.06 5.78
N VAL A 73 7.05 -0.73 5.76
CA VAL A 73 8.29 0.00 6.09
C VAL A 73 7.97 1.24 6.92
N PRO A 74 8.97 1.83 7.62
CA PRO A 74 8.79 3.12 8.24
C PRO A 74 8.49 4.21 7.20
N HIS A 75 7.77 5.25 7.60
CA HIS A 75 7.58 6.45 6.79
C HIS A 75 8.89 7.28 6.71
N LEU A 76 8.93 8.33 5.90
CA LEU A 76 10.14 9.15 5.65
C LEU A 76 10.76 9.78 6.91
N GLY A 77 10.00 9.90 7.99
CA GLY A 77 10.54 10.30 9.29
C GLY A 77 11.59 9.35 9.89
N SER A 78 11.88 8.21 9.25
CA SER A 78 13.01 7.33 9.56
C SER A 78 14.35 7.88 9.07
N GLY A 79 14.36 8.86 8.16
CA GLY A 79 15.57 9.32 7.49
C GLY A 79 16.11 8.39 6.40
N THR A 80 15.37 7.34 6.04
CA THR A 80 15.79 6.38 5.00
C THR A 80 15.85 7.05 3.63
N ASN A 81 17.02 7.01 2.98
CA ASN A 81 17.22 7.52 1.62
C ASN A 81 16.83 6.43 0.59
N TRP A 82 15.58 6.47 0.14
CA TRP A 82 15.05 5.49 -0.82
C TRP A 82 15.66 5.58 -2.22
N ALA A 83 16.22 6.74 -2.60
CA ALA A 83 16.93 6.87 -3.87
C ALA A 83 18.20 6.03 -3.91
N GLU A 84 18.86 5.86 -2.77
CA GLU A 84 20.09 5.04 -2.66
C GLU A 84 19.77 3.56 -2.46
N ILE A 85 18.80 3.24 -1.61
CA ILE A 85 18.62 1.84 -1.17
C ILE A 85 17.46 1.12 -1.87
N GLY A 86 16.61 1.81 -2.61
CA GLY A 86 15.38 1.24 -3.18
C GLY A 86 15.63 -0.03 -3.99
N GLU A 87 16.60 -0.02 -4.91
CA GLU A 87 16.93 -1.19 -5.73
C GLU A 87 17.60 -2.32 -4.93
N SER A 88 18.47 -2.00 -3.99
CA SER A 88 19.06 -3.02 -3.11
C SER A 88 18.01 -3.66 -2.20
N TYR A 89 17.03 -2.88 -1.75
CA TYR A 89 15.90 -3.38 -0.96
C TYR A 89 14.98 -4.27 -1.80
N ARG A 90 14.68 -3.87 -3.05
CA ARG A 90 13.96 -4.70 -4.03
C ARG A 90 14.66 -6.04 -4.25
N ALA A 91 15.98 -6.02 -4.44
CA ALA A 91 16.77 -7.24 -4.64
C ALA A 91 16.70 -8.20 -3.44
N LYS A 92 16.69 -7.68 -2.21
CA LYS A 92 16.48 -8.49 -0.99
C LYS A 92 15.08 -9.12 -0.95
N ILE A 93 14.04 -8.36 -1.33
CA ILE A 93 12.67 -8.88 -1.43
C ILE A 93 12.61 -9.97 -2.50
N GLN A 94 13.18 -9.74 -3.69
CA GLN A 94 13.26 -10.74 -4.75
C GLN A 94 13.88 -12.03 -4.24
N LYS A 95 15.05 -11.93 -3.61
CA LYS A 95 15.72 -13.11 -3.05
C LYS A 95 14.83 -13.82 -2.04
N ARG A 96 14.15 -13.10 -1.15
CA ARG A 96 13.23 -13.71 -0.18
C ARG A 96 12.08 -14.46 -0.85
N LEU A 97 11.51 -13.91 -1.94
CA LEU A 97 10.47 -14.57 -2.72
C LEU A 97 11.00 -15.81 -3.44
N GLU A 98 12.22 -15.75 -4.02
CA GLU A 98 12.88 -16.89 -4.66
C GLU A 98 13.15 -18.04 -3.68
N ASP A 99 13.60 -17.69 -2.48
CA ASP A 99 13.90 -18.68 -1.43
C ASP A 99 12.62 -19.31 -0.82
N THR A 100 11.43 -18.77 -1.11
CA THR A 100 10.19 -19.21 -0.46
C THR A 100 9.09 -19.65 -1.42
N VAL A 101 8.48 -18.69 -2.15
CA VAL A 101 7.23 -18.93 -2.89
C VAL A 101 7.37 -18.80 -4.41
N LEU A 102 8.45 -18.20 -4.90
CA LEU A 102 8.68 -17.97 -6.33
C LEU A 102 10.07 -18.50 -6.78
N PRO A 103 10.37 -19.81 -6.65
CA PRO A 103 11.67 -20.34 -7.01
C PRO A 103 11.99 -20.06 -8.49
N GLY A 104 13.20 -19.50 -8.73
CA GLY A 104 13.68 -19.13 -10.06
C GLY A 104 12.98 -17.91 -10.66
N LEU A 105 12.54 -16.97 -9.84
CA LEU A 105 11.88 -15.73 -10.26
C LEU A 105 12.77 -14.85 -11.16
N GLY A 106 14.03 -14.61 -10.76
CA GLY A 106 14.90 -13.61 -11.38
C GLY A 106 14.96 -13.66 -12.90
N PRO A 107 15.32 -14.81 -13.52
CA PRO A 107 15.40 -14.93 -14.99
C PRO A 107 14.06 -14.72 -15.71
N THR A 108 12.96 -14.77 -15.01
CA THR A 108 11.61 -14.68 -15.61
C THR A 108 11.05 -13.27 -15.63
N ILE A 109 11.66 -12.34 -14.91
CA ILE A 109 11.18 -10.96 -14.80
C ILE A 109 11.41 -10.23 -16.12
N VAL A 110 10.32 -9.73 -16.73
CA VAL A 110 10.37 -8.97 -17.99
C VAL A 110 10.03 -7.49 -17.82
N THR A 111 9.40 -7.14 -16.71
CA THR A 111 9.11 -5.75 -16.34
C THR A 111 9.13 -5.61 -14.83
N SER A 112 9.57 -4.44 -14.36
CA SER A 112 9.76 -4.20 -12.93
C SER A 112 9.60 -2.72 -12.62
N ARG A 113 8.85 -2.40 -11.56
CA ARG A 113 8.70 -1.04 -11.05
C ARG A 113 8.56 -1.05 -9.53
N ILE A 114 9.28 -0.17 -8.87
CA ILE A 114 9.12 0.07 -7.43
C ILE A 114 8.31 1.34 -7.16
N MET A 115 7.65 1.37 -6.02
CA MET A 115 7.04 2.55 -5.42
C MET A 115 7.47 2.59 -3.95
N THR A 116 8.11 3.66 -3.56
CA THR A 116 8.74 3.86 -2.26
C THR A 116 7.93 4.86 -1.41
N PRO A 117 8.22 5.02 -0.11
CA PRO A 117 7.66 6.11 0.69
C PRO A 117 7.84 7.50 0.08
N GLN A 118 8.93 7.74 -0.67
CA GLN A 118 9.13 9.00 -1.39
C GLN A 118 8.07 9.19 -2.49
N ASP A 119 7.73 8.13 -3.24
CA ASP A 119 6.67 8.20 -4.26
C ASP A 119 5.30 8.49 -3.66
N PHE A 120 4.99 7.92 -2.47
CA PHE A 120 3.76 8.23 -1.75
C PHE A 120 3.67 9.71 -1.39
N GLN A 121 4.78 10.32 -0.97
CA GLN A 121 4.82 11.76 -0.70
C GLN A 121 4.68 12.58 -1.97
N ASP A 122 5.49 12.29 -2.98
CA ASP A 122 5.62 13.16 -4.16
C ASP A 122 4.40 13.07 -5.07
N ARG A 123 3.85 11.86 -5.25
CA ARG A 123 2.75 11.59 -6.20
C ARG A 123 1.38 11.66 -5.55
N LEU A 124 1.26 11.23 -4.30
CA LEU A 124 -0.02 11.16 -3.58
C LEU A 124 -0.16 12.24 -2.50
N ARG A 125 0.86 13.07 -2.31
CA ARG A 125 0.89 14.14 -1.30
C ARG A 125 0.70 13.63 0.13
N SER A 126 1.05 12.37 0.38
CA SER A 126 0.95 11.77 1.71
C SER A 126 1.97 12.37 2.65
N VAL A 127 1.54 12.80 3.83
CA VAL A 127 2.43 13.36 4.86
C VAL A 127 3.49 12.32 5.25
N ASN A 128 4.75 12.71 5.17
CA ASN A 128 5.91 11.82 5.39
C ASN A 128 5.89 10.54 4.55
N GLY A 129 5.23 10.54 3.41
CA GLY A 129 5.11 9.37 2.57
C GLY A 129 4.35 8.21 3.22
N ALA A 130 3.45 8.47 4.16
CA ALA A 130 2.63 7.45 4.79
C ALA A 130 1.70 6.79 3.75
N ALA A 131 1.66 5.46 3.71
CA ALA A 131 0.82 4.73 2.76
C ALA A 131 -0.66 4.73 3.18
N PHE A 132 -0.92 4.87 4.47
CA PHE A 132 -2.27 4.97 5.06
C PHE A 132 -2.36 6.29 5.81
N ALA A 133 -3.48 7.00 5.69
CA ALA A 133 -3.65 8.35 6.25
C ALA A 133 -3.50 8.35 7.78
N PHE A 134 -4.35 7.62 8.48
CA PHE A 134 -4.34 7.50 9.93
C PHE A 134 -4.14 6.04 10.33
N GLU A 135 -3.49 5.83 11.46
CA GLU A 135 -3.35 4.50 12.04
C GLU A 135 -4.73 3.94 12.45
N PRO A 136 -4.94 2.61 12.37
CA PRO A 136 -6.22 1.98 12.76
C PRO A 136 -6.35 1.87 14.29
N GLN A 137 -6.11 2.95 15.00
CA GLN A 137 -6.35 3.07 16.44
C GLN A 137 -7.79 3.52 16.68
N LEU A 138 -8.35 3.19 17.84
CA LEU A 138 -9.74 3.48 18.18
C LEU A 138 -10.10 4.95 17.94
N PHE A 139 -9.33 5.88 18.48
CA PHE A 139 -9.56 7.32 18.36
C PHE A 139 -9.12 7.94 17.01
N GLN A 140 -8.71 7.12 16.05
CA GLN A 140 -8.37 7.51 14.69
C GLN A 140 -9.15 6.69 13.65
N SER A 141 -10.20 6.01 14.08
CA SER A 141 -11.00 5.11 13.22
C SER A 141 -12.46 5.51 13.21
N ALA A 142 -13.15 5.17 12.14
CA ALA A 142 -14.59 5.38 11.94
C ALA A 142 -15.02 6.81 12.25
N TRP A 143 -15.81 7.01 13.28
CA TRP A 143 -16.33 8.32 13.69
C TRP A 143 -15.24 9.33 14.07
N PHE A 144 -14.12 8.88 14.63
CA PHE A 144 -13.03 9.75 15.08
C PHE A 144 -12.11 10.23 13.95
N ARG A 145 -12.35 9.82 12.71
CA ARG A 145 -11.66 10.40 11.55
C ARG A 145 -12.22 11.80 11.24
N PRO A 146 -11.43 12.65 10.56
CA PRO A 146 -11.95 13.92 10.06
C PRO A 146 -13.29 13.71 9.35
N HIS A 147 -14.27 14.56 9.69
CA HIS A 147 -15.60 14.47 9.11
C HIS A 147 -15.60 14.90 7.63
N ASN A 148 -16.58 14.42 6.87
CA ASN A 148 -16.71 14.74 5.45
C ASN A 148 -17.05 16.20 5.17
N LYS A 149 -17.55 16.95 6.15
CA LYS A 149 -17.68 18.42 6.13
C LYS A 149 -16.67 19.00 7.11
N SER A 150 -15.84 19.93 6.66
CA SER A 150 -14.87 20.59 7.51
C SER A 150 -15.56 21.39 8.63
N GLU A 151 -15.07 21.25 9.84
CA GLU A 151 -15.49 22.02 11.01
C GLU A 151 -14.79 23.38 11.08
N GLU A 152 -13.63 23.53 10.42
CA GLU A 152 -12.77 24.70 10.50
C GLU A 152 -12.97 25.65 9.29
N VAL A 153 -13.27 25.09 8.11
CA VAL A 153 -13.35 25.83 6.85
C VAL A 153 -14.75 25.70 6.25
N ALA A 154 -15.46 26.82 6.19
CA ALA A 154 -16.81 26.85 5.61
C ALA A 154 -16.76 26.47 4.11
N GLY A 155 -17.70 25.60 3.69
CA GLY A 155 -17.80 25.13 2.30
C GLY A 155 -16.75 24.11 1.86
N LEU A 156 -15.83 23.67 2.74
CA LEU A 156 -14.87 22.62 2.46
C LEU A 156 -15.46 21.24 2.80
N TYR A 157 -15.40 20.34 1.84
CA TYR A 157 -15.80 18.94 2.00
C TYR A 157 -14.63 18.02 1.72
N LEU A 158 -14.53 16.93 2.48
CA LEU A 158 -13.44 15.97 2.44
C LEU A 158 -13.98 14.58 2.07
N VAL A 159 -13.22 13.85 1.25
CA VAL A 159 -13.56 12.50 0.80
C VAL A 159 -12.30 11.66 0.67
N GLY A 160 -12.42 10.34 0.88
CA GLY A 160 -11.32 9.41 0.72
C GLY A 160 -10.91 8.67 1.98
N ALA A 161 -9.76 8.00 1.92
CA ALA A 161 -9.28 7.13 3.01
C ALA A 161 -8.97 7.87 4.32
N GLY A 162 -8.65 9.16 4.26
CA GLY A 162 -8.32 9.99 5.41
C GLY A 162 -9.54 10.51 6.20
N THR A 163 -10.76 10.30 5.71
CA THR A 163 -12.00 10.81 6.31
C THR A 163 -12.90 9.69 6.80
N HIS A 164 -13.99 10.06 7.45
CA HIS A 164 -15.07 9.14 7.78
C HIS A 164 -15.71 8.55 6.49
N PRO A 165 -16.06 7.23 6.42
CA PRO A 165 -15.91 6.21 7.46
C PRO A 165 -14.52 5.58 7.55
N GLY A 166 -13.61 5.76 6.58
CA GLY A 166 -12.25 5.30 6.71
C GLY A 166 -11.63 4.65 5.48
N ALA A 167 -10.52 3.94 5.70
CA ALA A 167 -9.72 3.31 4.67
C ALA A 167 -10.35 2.01 4.12
N GLY A 168 -9.79 1.55 2.98
CA GLY A 168 -10.28 0.40 2.22
C GLY A 168 -11.29 0.82 1.16
N LEU A 169 -11.37 0.07 0.04
CA LEU A 169 -12.26 0.39 -1.09
C LEU A 169 -13.70 0.69 -0.65
N PRO A 170 -14.36 -0.16 0.17
CA PRO A 170 -15.73 0.12 0.63
C PRO A 170 -15.81 1.43 1.42
N GLY A 171 -14.86 1.69 2.32
CA GLY A 171 -14.83 2.92 3.12
C GLY A 171 -14.64 4.17 2.26
N VAL A 172 -13.70 4.13 1.33
CA VAL A 172 -13.41 5.25 0.41
C VAL A 172 -14.62 5.58 -0.47
N VAL A 173 -15.26 4.57 -1.06
CA VAL A 173 -16.48 4.75 -1.86
C VAL A 173 -17.63 5.26 -1.01
N SER A 174 -17.79 4.72 0.20
CA SER A 174 -18.83 5.18 1.14
C SER A 174 -18.62 6.62 1.58
N SER A 175 -17.36 7.09 1.68
CA SER A 175 -17.09 8.50 2.01
C SER A 175 -17.62 9.46 0.93
N ALA A 176 -17.59 9.05 -0.35
CA ALA A 176 -18.22 9.81 -1.42
C ALA A 176 -19.76 9.83 -1.30
N SER A 177 -20.38 8.69 -0.97
CA SER A 177 -21.84 8.60 -0.77
C SER A 177 -22.33 9.45 0.42
N VAL A 178 -21.47 9.74 1.40
CA VAL A 178 -21.83 10.68 2.48
C VAL A 178 -22.01 12.09 1.95
N LEU A 179 -21.23 12.50 0.93
CA LEU A 179 -21.33 13.85 0.35
C LEU A 179 -22.71 14.13 -0.27
N ASP A 180 -23.38 13.12 -0.84
CA ASP A 180 -24.73 13.27 -1.40
C ASP A 180 -25.75 13.76 -0.36
N LYS A 181 -25.47 13.52 0.93
CA LYS A 181 -26.36 13.88 2.03
C LYS A 181 -26.03 15.22 2.68
N ILE A 182 -24.79 15.71 2.50
CA ILE A 182 -24.31 16.89 3.24
C ILE A 182 -23.91 18.06 2.34
N VAL A 183 -23.66 17.82 1.06
CA VAL A 183 -23.44 18.91 0.08
C VAL A 183 -24.79 19.51 -0.33
N PRO A 184 -25.00 20.82 -0.18
CA PRO A 184 -26.25 21.44 -0.61
C PRO A 184 -26.48 21.22 -2.11
N HIS A 185 -27.72 20.94 -2.49
CA HIS A 185 -28.07 20.87 -3.92
C HIS A 185 -27.89 22.24 -4.57
N ALA A 186 -27.46 22.27 -5.84
CA ALA A 186 -27.17 23.50 -6.57
C ALA A 186 -28.34 24.50 -6.55
N SER A 187 -29.60 24.02 -6.58
CA SER A 187 -30.81 24.85 -6.49
C SER A 187 -31.02 25.51 -5.12
N ALA A 188 -30.32 25.08 -4.08
CA ALA A 188 -30.38 25.67 -2.74
C ALA A 188 -29.32 26.79 -2.53
N LEU A 189 -28.50 27.06 -3.53
CA LEU A 189 -27.43 28.06 -3.51
C LEU A 189 -27.77 29.32 -4.32
N VAL A 190 -29.00 29.40 -4.82
CA VAL A 190 -29.54 30.54 -5.59
C VAL A 190 -30.42 31.42 -4.72
#